data_9ed367add0bdeee321d9d7f7d3294983
#
_entry.id   9ed367add0bdeee321d9d7f7d3294983
#
_cell.length_a   1.000
_cell.length_b   1.000
_cell.length_c   1.000
_cell.angle_alpha   90.00
_cell.angle_beta   90.00
_cell.angle_gamma   90.00
#
_symmetry.space_group_name_H-M   'P 1'
#
loop_
_entity.id
_entity.type
_entity.pdbx_description
1 polymer ?
#
loop_
_entity_poly.entity_id
_entity_poly.type
_entity_poly.pdbx_seq_one_letter_code
_entity_poly.pdbx_strand_id
1 'polypeptide(L)'
;MYDTALNDQFPAGAAAYAAYVDGGVGDQPNYAFIVSTFPKAQHLSIALFAGNNADALDVEPGASAPSDIPGWYARQVARGIQRPVIYASVSTMNDAILPLLRQAGIARTKTRLWSAHYGLGEHICGPGSCGLLSIDADGTQWTSSALGLVLDQSLLLEDFFTTQNPTAAEAELQSGQLNTGHGVFTVIAVPPGSAHQIAFGVDNHAQNVPVAQLSVAFFDTAWHVHPHVVLDGNKGLGILAFPNPSKTGVISVRRNDAGNAAVGYVVY
;
A
#
# COMPACT_ATOMS: atom_id res chain seq x y z
N MET A 1 11.39 -17.68 -2.99
CA MET A 1 9.94 -17.52 -3.26
C MET A 1 9.68 -17.89 -4.71
N TYR A 2 8.54 -18.52 -4.96
CA TYR A 2 8.07 -18.82 -6.32
C TYR A 2 6.80 -18.04 -6.62
N ASP A 3 6.62 -17.63 -7.87
CA ASP A 3 5.39 -16.98 -8.35
C ASP A 3 5.10 -17.34 -9.81
N THR A 4 3.83 -17.37 -10.17
CA THR A 4 3.33 -17.67 -11.51
C THR A 4 1.83 -17.35 -11.59
N ALA A 5 1.35 -17.07 -12.79
CA ALA A 5 -0.09 -17.00 -13.09
C ALA A 5 -0.76 -18.38 -13.21
N LEU A 6 0.01 -19.49 -13.27
CA LEU A 6 -0.48 -20.84 -13.55
C LEU A 6 -0.49 -21.71 -12.29
N ASN A 7 -1.67 -22.09 -11.81
CA ASN A 7 -1.85 -22.85 -10.58
C ASN A 7 -1.10 -24.20 -10.55
N ASP A 8 -1.03 -24.88 -11.67
CA ASP A 8 -0.40 -26.19 -11.81
C ASP A 8 1.13 -26.17 -11.86
N GLN A 9 1.73 -24.99 -11.90
CA GLN A 9 3.17 -24.82 -11.96
C GLN A 9 3.83 -24.62 -10.57
N PHE A 10 3.05 -24.37 -9.52
CA PHE A 10 3.60 -24.20 -8.17
C PHE A 10 4.20 -25.50 -7.62
N PRO A 11 5.52 -25.50 -7.29
CA PRO A 11 6.15 -26.67 -6.68
C PRO A 11 5.71 -26.82 -5.23
N ALA A 12 5.57 -28.05 -4.74
CA ALA A 12 5.30 -28.31 -3.33
C ALA A 12 6.54 -28.04 -2.46
N GLY A 13 6.32 -27.60 -1.21
CA GLY A 13 7.35 -27.55 -0.18
C GLY A 13 8.24 -26.30 -0.22
N ALA A 14 7.93 -25.29 -1.00
CA ALA A 14 8.64 -24.01 -0.93
C ALA A 14 8.32 -23.24 0.36
N ALA A 15 9.29 -22.44 0.83
CA ALA A 15 9.10 -21.61 2.02
C ALA A 15 8.15 -20.44 1.80
N ALA A 16 8.04 -19.94 0.56
CA ALA A 16 7.20 -18.81 0.22
C ALA A 16 6.66 -18.90 -1.21
N TYR A 17 5.45 -18.37 -1.39
CA TYR A 17 4.78 -18.23 -2.69
C TYR A 17 4.21 -16.83 -2.84
N ALA A 18 4.22 -16.30 -4.07
CA ALA A 18 3.48 -15.12 -4.42
C ALA A 18 2.47 -15.41 -5.53
N ALA A 19 1.34 -14.71 -5.52
CA ALA A 19 0.30 -14.90 -6.52
C ALA A 19 -0.63 -13.69 -6.60
N TYR A 20 -1.38 -13.61 -7.68
CA TYR A 20 -2.15 -12.45 -8.07
C TYR A 20 -3.54 -12.42 -7.42
N VAL A 21 -3.93 -11.25 -6.92
CA VAL A 21 -5.30 -10.98 -6.39
C VAL A 21 -6.27 -10.58 -7.50
N ASP A 22 -5.73 -10.16 -8.64
CA ASP A 22 -6.44 -9.76 -9.85
C ASP A 22 -5.85 -10.50 -11.05
N GLY A 23 -6.63 -10.64 -12.12
CA GLY A 23 -6.16 -11.26 -13.35
C GLY A 23 -5.83 -10.21 -14.41
N GLY A 24 -4.77 -10.45 -15.17
CA GLY A 24 -4.56 -9.82 -16.46
C GLY A 24 -5.53 -10.33 -17.53
N VAL A 25 -5.42 -9.82 -18.77
CA VAL A 25 -6.24 -10.33 -19.86
C VAL A 25 -5.87 -11.80 -20.15
N GLY A 26 -6.79 -12.71 -19.81
CA GLY A 26 -6.61 -14.16 -19.98
C GLY A 26 -6.20 -14.92 -18.71
N ASP A 27 -5.72 -14.25 -17.67
CA ASP A 27 -5.32 -14.87 -16.42
C ASP A 27 -6.40 -14.70 -15.34
N GLN A 28 -6.49 -15.69 -14.48
CA GLN A 28 -7.42 -15.66 -13.34
C GLN A 28 -6.66 -15.33 -12.05
N PRO A 29 -7.30 -14.65 -11.09
CA PRO A 29 -6.73 -14.48 -9.76
C PRO A 29 -6.37 -15.85 -9.15
N ASN A 30 -5.17 -15.97 -8.59
CA ASN A 30 -4.70 -17.25 -8.05
C ASN A 30 -4.15 -17.17 -6.61
N TYR A 31 -4.23 -16.02 -5.96
CA TYR A 31 -3.76 -15.86 -4.58
C TYR A 31 -4.49 -16.81 -3.61
N ALA A 32 -5.81 -16.95 -3.73
CA ALA A 32 -6.59 -17.89 -2.90
C ALA A 32 -6.14 -19.34 -3.05
N PHE A 33 -5.66 -19.73 -4.24
CA PHE A 33 -5.14 -21.07 -4.48
C PHE A 33 -3.89 -21.35 -3.65
N ILE A 34 -2.88 -20.46 -3.64
CA ILE A 34 -1.66 -20.68 -2.85
C ILE A 34 -1.94 -20.70 -1.35
N VAL A 35 -2.83 -19.82 -0.85
CA VAL A 35 -3.22 -19.80 0.56
C VAL A 35 -3.86 -21.11 1.01
N SER A 36 -4.75 -21.66 0.19
CA SER A 36 -5.43 -22.93 0.51
C SER A 36 -4.56 -24.16 0.32
N THR A 37 -3.68 -24.15 -0.70
CA THR A 37 -2.87 -25.31 -1.06
C THR A 37 -1.61 -25.43 -0.20
N PHE A 38 -1.01 -24.30 0.17
CA PHE A 38 0.26 -24.26 0.90
C PHE A 38 0.15 -23.50 2.24
N PRO A 39 -0.76 -23.87 3.15
CA PRO A 39 -1.13 -23.05 4.32
C PRO A 39 0.00 -22.85 5.34
N LYS A 40 1.14 -23.55 5.20
CA LYS A 40 2.31 -23.41 6.09
C LYS A 40 3.41 -22.54 5.50
N ALA A 41 3.31 -22.16 4.24
CA ALA A 41 4.27 -21.29 3.59
C ALA A 41 3.97 -19.82 3.88
N GLN A 42 4.94 -18.93 3.64
CA GLN A 42 4.70 -17.49 3.56
C GLN A 42 3.97 -17.18 2.25
N HIS A 43 3.08 -16.20 2.27
CA HIS A 43 2.31 -15.81 1.09
C HIS A 43 2.47 -14.32 0.85
N LEU A 44 2.68 -13.93 -0.42
CA LEU A 44 2.70 -12.58 -0.89
C LEU A 44 1.58 -12.38 -1.91
N SER A 45 0.66 -11.47 -1.65
CA SER A 45 -0.35 -11.09 -2.62
C SER A 45 0.19 -10.04 -3.59
N ILE A 46 -0.09 -10.19 -4.90
CA ILE A 46 0.34 -9.26 -5.96
C ILE A 46 -0.90 -8.65 -6.61
N ALA A 47 -0.93 -7.34 -6.77
CA ALA A 47 -1.88 -6.63 -7.62
C ALA A 47 -1.20 -6.22 -8.93
N LEU A 48 -1.80 -6.59 -10.07
CA LEU A 48 -1.45 -6.05 -11.39
C LEU A 48 -1.95 -4.62 -11.54
N PHE A 49 -3.16 -4.35 -11.03
CA PHE A 49 -3.79 -3.04 -11.16
C PHE A 49 -3.86 -2.31 -9.83
N ALA A 50 -3.36 -1.08 -9.82
CA ALA A 50 -3.30 -0.25 -8.62
C ALA A 50 -4.66 0.05 -7.97
N GLY A 51 -5.78 -0.24 -8.60
CA GLY A 51 -7.11 -0.23 -8.01
C GLY A 51 -7.32 -1.28 -6.92
N ASN A 52 -6.55 -2.37 -6.94
CA ASN A 52 -6.71 -3.51 -6.04
C ASN A 52 -5.77 -3.44 -4.83
N ASN A 53 -6.16 -4.14 -3.78
CA ASN A 53 -5.40 -4.24 -2.55
C ASN A 53 -4.54 -5.51 -2.57
N ALA A 54 -3.25 -5.35 -2.27
CA ALA A 54 -2.30 -6.46 -2.17
C ALA A 54 -1.09 -6.05 -1.32
N ASP A 55 -0.21 -7.01 -1.02
CA ASP A 55 1.07 -6.74 -0.37
C ASP A 55 2.09 -6.15 -1.35
N ALA A 56 2.01 -6.54 -2.64
CA ALA A 56 2.87 -6.09 -3.71
C ALA A 56 2.07 -5.44 -4.85
N LEU A 57 2.66 -4.41 -5.47
CA LEU A 57 2.21 -3.83 -6.74
C LEU A 57 3.18 -4.21 -7.84
N ASP A 58 2.65 -4.77 -8.91
CA ASP A 58 3.37 -5.03 -10.15
C ASP A 58 3.40 -3.75 -11.01
N VAL A 59 4.62 -3.26 -11.29
CA VAL A 59 4.83 -2.03 -12.04
C VAL A 59 5.60 -2.34 -13.31
N GLU A 60 4.88 -2.92 -14.26
CA GLU A 60 5.41 -3.35 -15.55
C GLU A 60 4.48 -2.94 -16.72
N PRO A 61 4.96 -2.97 -17.97
CA PRO A 61 4.11 -2.74 -19.14
C PRO A 61 2.92 -3.73 -19.17
N GLY A 62 1.71 -3.19 -19.17
CA GLY A 62 0.47 -4.00 -19.13
C GLY A 62 -0.11 -4.20 -17.73
N ALA A 63 0.62 -3.81 -16.69
CA ALA A 63 0.20 -3.77 -15.30
C ALA A 63 0.06 -2.29 -14.83
N SER A 64 0.43 -1.99 -13.58
CA SER A 64 0.38 -0.62 -13.06
C SER A 64 1.51 0.27 -13.57
N ALA A 65 1.25 1.57 -13.68
CA ALA A 65 2.26 2.57 -14.02
C ALA A 65 3.00 3.08 -12.76
N PRO A 66 4.25 3.57 -12.88
CA PRO A 66 4.96 4.18 -11.76
C PRO A 66 4.16 5.29 -11.06
N SER A 67 3.40 6.10 -11.81
CA SER A 67 2.55 7.16 -11.27
C SER A 67 1.46 6.69 -10.30
N ASP A 68 1.10 5.41 -10.34
CA ASP A 68 0.08 4.83 -9.47
C ASP A 68 0.59 4.52 -8.06
N ILE A 69 1.93 4.40 -7.91
CA ILE A 69 2.58 3.96 -6.67
C ILE A 69 2.17 4.82 -5.47
N PRO A 70 2.21 6.16 -5.49
CA PRO A 70 1.94 6.94 -4.27
C PRO A 70 0.52 6.71 -3.73
N GLY A 71 -0.48 6.68 -4.61
CA GLY A 71 -1.86 6.43 -4.23
C GLY A 71 -2.09 4.99 -3.72
N TRP A 72 -1.52 4.02 -4.43
CA TRP A 72 -1.60 2.62 -4.02
C TRP A 72 -0.87 2.40 -2.68
N TYR A 73 0.37 2.90 -2.54
CA TYR A 73 1.16 2.82 -1.31
C TYR A 73 0.40 3.37 -0.10
N ALA A 74 -0.12 4.59 -0.21
CA ALA A 74 -0.90 5.20 0.87
C ALA A 74 -2.07 4.33 1.31
N ARG A 75 -2.79 3.72 0.35
CA ARG A 75 -3.89 2.81 0.63
C ARG A 75 -3.44 1.51 1.31
N GLN A 76 -2.27 0.94 0.93
CA GLN A 76 -1.78 -0.28 1.57
C GLN A 76 -1.27 -0.02 3.00
N VAL A 77 -0.55 1.09 3.21
CA VAL A 77 -0.16 1.53 4.56
C VAL A 77 -1.40 1.71 5.44
N ALA A 78 -2.45 2.29 4.88
CA ALA A 78 -3.75 2.44 5.52
C ALA A 78 -4.41 1.13 5.94
N ARG A 79 -4.11 0.03 5.24
CA ARG A 79 -4.56 -1.33 5.58
C ARG A 79 -3.64 -2.04 6.59
N GLY A 80 -2.61 -1.38 7.09
CA GLY A 80 -1.65 -1.96 8.03
C GLY A 80 -0.41 -2.60 7.39
N ILE A 81 -0.24 -2.51 6.07
CA ILE A 81 0.99 -3.00 5.43
C ILE A 81 2.11 -2.02 5.75
N GLN A 82 3.01 -2.39 6.63
CA GLN A 82 4.07 -1.48 7.10
C GLN A 82 5.08 -1.12 6.00
N ARG A 83 5.38 -2.07 5.11
CA ARG A 83 6.33 -1.90 4.00
C ARG A 83 5.74 -2.52 2.73
N PRO A 84 4.79 -1.84 2.05
CA PRO A 84 4.25 -2.30 0.79
C PRO A 84 5.37 -2.58 -0.21
N VAL A 85 5.24 -3.66 -0.97
CA VAL A 85 6.24 -4.12 -1.94
C VAL A 85 5.98 -3.47 -3.29
N ILE A 86 7.02 -2.96 -3.94
CA ILE A 86 6.97 -2.50 -5.32
C ILE A 86 7.83 -3.46 -6.14
N TYR A 87 7.20 -4.14 -7.09
CA TYR A 87 7.87 -5.00 -8.05
C TYR A 87 8.05 -4.28 -9.39
N ALA A 88 9.25 -4.38 -9.96
CA ALA A 88 9.58 -3.89 -11.29
C ALA A 88 10.93 -4.39 -11.77
N SER A 89 11.22 -4.22 -13.07
CA SER A 89 12.57 -4.40 -13.60
C SER A 89 13.55 -3.40 -12.99
N VAL A 90 14.86 -3.74 -12.95
CA VAL A 90 15.92 -2.84 -12.46
C VAL A 90 15.93 -1.51 -13.19
N SER A 91 15.71 -1.49 -14.50
CA SER A 91 15.63 -0.25 -15.28
C SER A 91 14.47 0.63 -14.82
N THR A 92 13.27 0.06 -14.69
CA THR A 92 12.09 0.79 -14.17
C THR A 92 12.32 1.29 -12.75
N MET A 93 12.96 0.49 -11.89
CA MET A 93 13.34 0.92 -10.53
C MET A 93 14.22 2.17 -10.56
N ASN A 94 15.29 2.18 -11.38
CA ASN A 94 16.23 3.27 -11.47
C ASN A 94 15.62 4.54 -12.10
N ASP A 95 14.95 4.36 -13.22
CA ASP A 95 14.56 5.47 -14.09
C ASP A 95 13.26 6.15 -13.63
N ALA A 96 12.39 5.41 -12.97
CA ALA A 96 11.07 5.91 -12.60
C ALA A 96 10.75 5.79 -11.12
N ILE A 97 10.91 4.59 -10.51
CA ILE A 97 10.38 4.31 -9.18
C ILE A 97 11.18 5.03 -8.10
N LEU A 98 12.51 4.89 -8.06
CA LEU A 98 13.33 5.54 -7.04
C LEU A 98 13.24 7.06 -7.06
N PRO A 99 13.25 7.75 -8.22
CA PRO A 99 12.96 9.18 -8.30
C PRO A 99 11.58 9.54 -7.76
N LEU A 100 10.55 8.77 -8.13
CA LEU A 100 9.18 9.00 -7.70
C LEU A 100 8.98 8.84 -6.19
N LEU A 101 9.53 7.77 -5.60
CA LEU A 101 9.47 7.56 -4.14
C LEU A 101 10.08 8.74 -3.37
N ARG A 102 11.23 9.26 -3.84
CA ARG A 102 11.86 10.46 -3.27
C ARG A 102 10.97 11.69 -3.39
N GLN A 103 10.38 11.91 -4.58
CA GLN A 103 9.47 13.02 -4.82
C GLN A 103 8.21 12.94 -3.95
N ALA A 104 7.67 11.74 -3.77
CA ALA A 104 6.49 11.50 -2.95
C ALA A 104 6.78 11.48 -1.43
N GLY A 105 8.05 11.63 -1.02
CA GLY A 105 8.44 11.56 0.39
C GLY A 105 8.33 10.17 1.01
N ILE A 106 8.27 9.12 0.19
CA ILE A 106 8.20 7.72 0.65
C ILE A 106 9.62 7.24 0.93
N ALA A 107 9.94 7.10 2.21
CA ALA A 107 11.26 6.65 2.62
C ALA A 107 11.52 5.19 2.19
N ARG A 108 12.77 4.87 1.81
CA ARG A 108 13.19 3.51 1.44
C ARG A 108 12.89 2.47 2.55
N THR A 109 12.97 2.87 3.80
CA THR A 109 12.66 2.01 4.96
C THR A 109 11.16 1.74 5.13
N LYS A 110 10.29 2.45 4.43
CA LYS A 110 8.84 2.32 4.48
C LYS A 110 8.25 1.55 3.31
N THR A 111 9.07 1.08 2.38
CA THR A 111 8.67 0.25 1.25
C THR A 111 9.70 -0.85 1.03
N ARG A 112 9.30 -1.95 0.41
CA ARG A 112 10.19 -2.99 -0.08
C ARG A 112 10.32 -2.88 -1.59
N LEU A 113 11.52 -3.13 -2.09
CA LEU A 113 11.79 -3.20 -3.52
C LEU A 113 12.03 -4.65 -3.91
N TRP A 114 11.23 -5.15 -4.80
CA TRP A 114 11.39 -6.47 -5.40
C TRP A 114 11.72 -6.28 -6.88
N SER A 115 12.99 -6.49 -7.23
CA SER A 115 13.48 -6.23 -8.58
C SER A 115 13.43 -7.48 -9.46
N ALA A 116 13.17 -7.31 -10.76
CA ALA A 116 13.40 -8.35 -11.75
C ALA A 116 14.75 -8.11 -12.45
N HIS A 117 15.63 -9.10 -12.39
CA HIS A 117 16.92 -9.08 -13.07
C HIS A 117 17.42 -10.49 -13.39
N TYR A 118 17.54 -10.80 -14.64
CA TYR A 118 17.88 -12.14 -15.14
C TYR A 118 19.35 -12.23 -15.61
N GLY A 119 19.87 -13.45 -15.67
CA GLY A 119 21.16 -13.74 -16.30
C GLY A 119 22.37 -13.84 -15.38
N LEU A 120 22.25 -13.49 -14.09
CA LEU A 120 23.33 -13.64 -13.09
C LEU A 120 23.15 -14.85 -12.16
N GLY A 121 22.09 -15.63 -12.32
CA GLY A 121 21.72 -16.65 -11.34
C GLY A 121 21.10 -16.03 -10.08
N GLU A 122 21.11 -16.78 -8.99
CA GLU A 122 20.52 -16.35 -7.70
C GLU A 122 21.36 -15.23 -7.06
N HIS A 123 20.75 -14.05 -6.88
CA HIS A 123 21.38 -12.86 -6.31
C HIS A 123 20.36 -11.87 -5.78
N ILE A 124 20.82 -10.95 -4.92
CA ILE A 124 20.08 -9.71 -4.58
C ILE A 124 20.65 -8.56 -5.42
N CYS A 125 19.76 -7.85 -6.09
CA CYS A 125 20.11 -6.65 -6.85
C CYS A 125 20.53 -5.51 -5.92
N GLY A 126 21.62 -4.85 -6.31
CA GLY A 126 22.17 -3.70 -5.61
C GLY A 126 23.23 -2.99 -6.44
N PRO A 127 23.91 -1.98 -5.89
CA PRO A 127 24.92 -1.18 -6.59
C PRO A 127 26.07 -2.04 -7.13
N GLY A 128 26.43 -3.10 -6.42
CA GLY A 128 27.54 -4.00 -6.79
C GLY A 128 27.17 -5.17 -7.70
N SER A 129 25.88 -5.37 -7.99
CA SER A 129 25.43 -6.54 -8.78
C SER A 129 24.69 -6.15 -10.07
N CYS A 130 23.54 -5.50 -9.98
CA CYS A 130 22.70 -5.22 -11.14
C CYS A 130 22.58 -3.72 -11.46
N GLY A 131 23.47 -2.87 -10.93
CA GLY A 131 23.42 -1.42 -11.17
C GLY A 131 22.17 -0.72 -10.58
N LEU A 132 21.50 -1.31 -9.61
CA LEU A 132 20.45 -0.65 -8.85
C LEU A 132 21.10 0.45 -8.01
N LEU A 133 20.78 1.72 -8.33
CA LEU A 133 21.52 2.89 -7.83
C LEU A 133 21.40 3.06 -6.31
N SER A 134 22.56 3.05 -5.65
CA SER A 134 22.78 3.44 -4.23
C SER A 134 21.96 2.67 -3.17
N ILE A 135 21.25 1.61 -3.52
CA ILE A 135 20.45 0.80 -2.58
C ILE A 135 20.41 -0.65 -3.01
N ASP A 136 20.28 -1.55 -2.05
CA ASP A 136 19.94 -2.92 -2.30
C ASP A 136 18.43 -3.13 -2.38
N ALA A 137 17.98 -4.04 -3.23
CA ALA A 137 16.61 -4.54 -3.24
C ALA A 137 16.35 -5.43 -2.00
N ASP A 138 15.10 -5.57 -1.59
CA ASP A 138 14.70 -6.51 -0.54
C ASP A 138 14.48 -7.93 -1.11
N GLY A 139 14.27 -8.02 -2.41
CA GLY A 139 14.16 -9.27 -3.15
C GLY A 139 14.53 -9.10 -4.63
N THR A 140 14.95 -10.19 -5.26
CA THR A 140 15.23 -10.21 -6.70
C THR A 140 14.65 -11.47 -7.33
N GLN A 141 13.79 -11.29 -8.32
CA GLN A 141 13.37 -12.33 -9.25
C GLN A 141 14.50 -12.52 -10.26
N TRP A 142 15.20 -13.65 -10.15
CA TRP A 142 16.41 -13.88 -10.93
C TRP A 142 16.21 -14.85 -12.10
N THR A 143 15.05 -15.52 -12.19
CA THR A 143 14.68 -16.38 -13.32
C THR A 143 13.16 -16.42 -13.49
N SER A 144 12.72 -16.58 -14.74
CA SER A 144 11.32 -16.79 -15.13
C SER A 144 11.06 -18.21 -15.69
N SER A 145 12.00 -19.13 -15.46
CA SER A 145 11.90 -20.50 -15.94
C SER A 145 12.44 -21.52 -14.92
N ALA A 146 12.10 -21.30 -13.65
CA ALA A 146 12.53 -22.16 -12.57
C ALA A 146 12.01 -23.60 -12.79
N LEU A 147 12.87 -24.59 -12.47
CA LEU A 147 12.55 -26.01 -12.62
C LEU A 147 12.15 -26.44 -14.05
N GLY A 148 12.45 -25.62 -15.07
CA GLY A 148 12.03 -25.86 -16.46
C GLY A 148 10.54 -25.61 -16.72
N LEU A 149 9.88 -24.86 -15.82
CA LEU A 149 8.46 -24.49 -15.89
C LEU A 149 8.27 -23.00 -16.22
N VAL A 150 7.05 -22.59 -16.49
CA VAL A 150 6.66 -21.17 -16.55
C VAL A 150 6.47 -20.68 -15.11
N LEU A 151 7.59 -20.49 -14.43
CA LEU A 151 7.64 -20.27 -12.99
C LEU A 151 8.78 -19.29 -12.67
N ASP A 152 8.42 -18.25 -11.99
CA ASP A 152 9.36 -17.26 -11.51
C ASP A 152 9.96 -17.67 -10.17
N GLN A 153 11.24 -17.40 -9.99
CA GLN A 153 11.93 -17.65 -8.72
C GLN A 153 12.66 -16.42 -8.24
N SER A 154 12.46 -16.10 -6.97
CA SER A 154 13.05 -14.95 -6.32
C SER A 154 13.89 -15.35 -5.11
N LEU A 155 15.07 -14.70 -4.97
CA LEU A 155 15.78 -14.61 -3.71
C LEU A 155 15.24 -13.42 -2.92
N LEU A 156 14.99 -13.60 -1.62
CA LEU A 156 14.47 -12.57 -0.72
C LEU A 156 15.42 -12.39 0.45
N LEU A 157 15.53 -11.18 0.99
CA LEU A 157 16.20 -10.95 2.26
C LEU A 157 15.45 -11.65 3.39
N GLU A 158 16.16 -12.01 4.44
CA GLU A 158 15.62 -12.76 5.58
C GLU A 158 14.43 -12.07 6.25
N ASP A 159 14.44 -10.72 6.29
CA ASP A 159 13.38 -9.93 6.88
C ASP A 159 12.20 -9.62 5.94
N PHE A 160 12.18 -10.16 4.72
CA PHE A 160 11.19 -9.80 3.71
C PHE A 160 9.73 -9.98 4.17
N PHE A 161 9.44 -11.00 4.99
CA PHE A 161 8.12 -11.27 5.52
C PHE A 161 7.91 -10.82 6.98
N THR A 162 8.97 -10.43 7.71
CA THR A 162 8.89 -10.21 9.16
C THR A 162 8.03 -9.04 9.61
N THR A 163 7.65 -8.15 8.68
CA THR A 163 6.83 -6.96 8.97
C THR A 163 5.56 -6.91 8.12
N GLN A 164 5.18 -7.99 7.46
CA GLN A 164 4.02 -8.00 6.56
C GLN A 164 2.73 -8.50 7.21
N ASN A 165 2.82 -9.20 8.32
CA ASN A 165 1.63 -9.55 9.09
C ASN A 165 1.51 -8.61 10.27
N PRO A 166 0.56 -7.66 10.26
CA PRO A 166 0.17 -7.03 11.50
C PRO A 166 -0.31 -8.14 12.43
N THR A 167 0.23 -8.18 13.64
CA THR A 167 -0.39 -8.99 14.69
C THR A 167 -1.85 -8.57 14.80
N ALA A 168 -2.74 -9.49 15.13
CA ALA A 168 -4.18 -9.21 15.22
C ALA A 168 -4.56 -8.00 16.11
N ALA A 169 -3.62 -7.47 16.89
CA ALA A 169 -3.75 -6.26 17.69
C ALA A 169 -3.48 -4.96 16.89
N GLU A 170 -2.83 -5.03 15.70
CA GLU A 170 -2.55 -3.88 14.83
C GLU A 170 -3.53 -3.76 13.66
N ALA A 171 -4.47 -4.70 13.53
CA ALA A 171 -5.31 -4.86 12.35
C ALA A 171 -6.59 -4.02 12.33
N GLU A 172 -6.86 -3.18 13.32
CA GLU A 172 -8.00 -2.25 13.28
C GLU A 172 -7.58 -0.84 12.84
N LEU A 173 -6.99 -0.72 11.66
CA LEU A 173 -6.97 0.55 10.98
C LEU A 173 -8.38 0.87 10.51
N GLN A 174 -8.98 1.86 11.14
CA GLN A 174 -10.29 2.31 10.74
C GLN A 174 -10.17 3.14 9.46
N SER A 175 -10.62 2.58 8.36
CA SER A 175 -10.73 3.30 7.09
C SER A 175 -12.18 3.37 6.66
N GLY A 176 -12.54 4.42 5.96
CA GLY A 176 -13.90 4.57 5.46
C GLY A 176 -14.03 5.69 4.45
N GLN A 177 -15.19 5.77 3.87
CA GLN A 177 -15.61 6.87 3.02
C GLN A 177 -16.77 7.61 3.69
N LEU A 178 -16.65 8.92 3.79
CA LEU A 178 -17.67 9.78 4.35
C LEU A 178 -18.25 10.65 3.23
N ASN A 179 -19.56 10.72 3.18
CA ASN A 179 -20.24 11.73 2.39
C ASN A 179 -20.53 12.93 3.29
N THR A 180 -19.79 14.02 3.08
CA THR A 180 -19.96 15.25 3.86
C THR A 180 -20.67 16.31 3.05
N GLY A 181 -21.67 16.96 3.65
CA GLY A 181 -22.38 18.10 3.09
C GLY A 181 -22.08 19.39 3.86
N HIS A 182 -22.54 20.53 3.33
CA HIS A 182 -22.46 21.81 4.04
C HIS A 182 -23.15 21.74 5.41
N GLY A 183 -22.39 22.04 6.47
CA GLY A 183 -22.93 22.02 7.83
C GLY A 183 -23.15 20.62 8.43
N VAL A 184 -22.85 19.56 7.70
CA VAL A 184 -22.98 18.19 8.21
C VAL A 184 -21.69 17.78 8.93
N PHE A 185 -21.85 17.34 10.17
CA PHE A 185 -20.77 16.71 10.93
C PHE A 185 -20.83 15.20 10.74
N THR A 186 -19.71 14.62 10.37
CA THR A 186 -19.56 13.16 10.37
C THR A 186 -18.55 12.79 11.45
N VAL A 187 -18.92 11.86 12.30
CA VAL A 187 -18.14 11.44 13.45
C VAL A 187 -17.45 10.12 13.11
N ILE A 188 -16.14 10.07 13.33
CA ILE A 188 -15.33 8.86 13.23
C ILE A 188 -14.89 8.50 14.64
N ALA A 189 -15.28 7.33 15.14
CA ALA A 189 -14.79 6.83 16.41
C ALA A 189 -13.35 6.30 16.23
N VAL A 190 -12.44 6.72 17.08
CA VAL A 190 -11.05 6.28 17.08
C VAL A 190 -10.82 5.53 18.40
N PRO A 191 -10.40 4.26 18.35
CA PRO A 191 -10.08 3.50 19.55
C PRO A 191 -8.96 4.19 20.36
N PRO A 192 -9.08 4.29 21.68
CA PRO A 192 -8.04 4.87 22.52
C PRO A 192 -6.69 4.14 22.35
N GLY A 193 -5.63 4.88 22.14
CA GLY A 193 -4.26 4.35 22.13
C GLY A 193 -3.81 3.69 20.82
N SER A 194 -4.66 3.61 19.80
CA SER A 194 -4.33 2.88 18.55
C SER A 194 -3.94 3.75 17.37
N ALA A 195 -4.18 5.08 17.41
CA ALA A 195 -3.99 5.94 16.26
C ALA A 195 -3.09 7.13 16.57
N HIS A 196 -2.10 7.35 15.73
CA HIS A 196 -1.19 8.48 15.81
C HIS A 196 -1.49 9.58 14.79
N GLN A 197 -2.12 9.23 13.69
CA GLN A 197 -2.42 10.16 12.60
C GLN A 197 -3.72 9.78 11.89
N ILE A 198 -4.34 10.77 11.24
CA ILE A 198 -5.43 10.54 10.32
C ILE A 198 -5.08 11.17 8.97
N ALA A 199 -5.22 10.41 7.90
CA ALA A 199 -5.10 10.90 6.54
C ALA A 199 -6.49 11.05 5.91
N PHE A 200 -6.71 12.17 5.23
CA PHE A 200 -7.93 12.45 4.48
C PHE A 200 -7.61 12.60 3.00
N GLY A 201 -8.33 11.88 2.17
CA GLY A 201 -8.37 12.10 0.73
C GLY A 201 -9.72 12.67 0.32
N VAL A 202 -9.74 13.71 -0.49
CA VAL A 202 -10.97 14.31 -1.01
C VAL A 202 -11.10 13.96 -2.48
N ASP A 203 -12.16 13.25 -2.84
CA ASP A 203 -12.51 13.02 -4.23
C ASP A 203 -13.43 14.13 -4.74
N ASN A 204 -12.85 15.00 -5.56
CA ASN A 204 -13.56 16.09 -6.22
C ASN A 204 -14.12 15.71 -7.60
N HIS A 205 -13.89 14.51 -8.09
CA HIS A 205 -14.17 14.12 -9.48
C HIS A 205 -15.66 14.11 -9.83
N ALA A 206 -16.53 13.91 -8.84
CA ALA A 206 -17.96 13.77 -9.12
C ALA A 206 -18.71 15.07 -9.42
N GLN A 207 -18.16 16.26 -9.14
CA GLN A 207 -18.94 17.50 -9.20
C GLN A 207 -18.24 18.72 -9.80
N ASN A 208 -17.01 18.68 -10.26
CA ASN A 208 -16.24 19.84 -10.77
C ASN A 208 -16.23 21.08 -9.85
N VAL A 209 -16.56 20.93 -8.58
CA VAL A 209 -16.58 22.01 -7.61
C VAL A 209 -15.39 21.83 -6.65
N PRO A 210 -14.47 22.78 -6.59
CA PRO A 210 -13.36 22.71 -5.64
C PRO A 210 -13.89 22.62 -4.21
N VAL A 211 -13.40 21.66 -3.43
CA VAL A 211 -13.66 21.65 -1.98
C VAL A 211 -12.81 22.74 -1.35
N ALA A 212 -13.42 23.81 -0.91
CA ALA A 212 -12.68 24.96 -0.40
C ALA A 212 -12.00 24.65 0.94
N GLN A 213 -12.69 23.99 1.85
CA GLN A 213 -12.14 23.70 3.18
C GLN A 213 -12.80 22.50 3.86
N LEU A 214 -12.01 21.68 4.55
CA LEU A 214 -12.45 20.68 5.51
C LEU A 214 -12.06 21.14 6.92
N SER A 215 -13.02 21.28 7.80
CA SER A 215 -12.75 21.48 9.23
C SER A 215 -12.74 20.14 9.96
N VAL A 216 -11.67 19.88 10.68
CA VAL A 216 -11.49 18.66 11.47
C VAL A 216 -11.33 19.06 12.93
N ALA A 217 -12.19 18.56 13.80
CA ALA A 217 -12.12 18.74 15.24
C ALA A 217 -11.85 17.40 15.92
N PHE A 218 -10.98 17.42 16.92
CA PHE A 218 -10.68 16.26 17.75
C PHE A 218 -11.40 16.37 19.08
N PHE A 219 -11.96 15.26 19.55
CA PHE A 219 -12.56 15.15 20.85
C PHE A 219 -11.83 14.06 21.63
N ASP A 220 -11.51 14.32 22.89
CA ASP A 220 -11.07 13.27 23.79
C ASP A 220 -12.25 12.43 24.30
N THR A 221 -11.98 11.38 25.06
CA THR A 221 -13.01 10.51 25.62
C THR A 221 -13.93 11.24 26.63
N ALA A 222 -13.55 12.40 27.11
CA ALA A 222 -14.37 13.27 27.97
C ALA A 222 -15.11 14.37 27.18
N TRP A 223 -15.13 14.29 25.86
CA TRP A 223 -15.75 15.25 24.93
C TRP A 223 -15.18 16.68 24.98
N HIS A 224 -13.95 16.85 25.46
CA HIS A 224 -13.26 18.11 25.30
C HIS A 224 -12.81 18.31 23.87
N VAL A 225 -13.13 19.47 23.31
CA VAL A 225 -12.74 19.83 21.94
C VAL A 225 -11.29 20.28 21.95
N HIS A 226 -10.45 19.58 21.15
CA HIS A 226 -9.12 20.08 20.84
C HIS A 226 -9.18 21.04 19.65
N PRO A 227 -8.19 21.92 19.47
CA PRO A 227 -8.16 22.88 18.36
C PRO A 227 -8.40 22.18 17.03
N HIS A 228 -9.38 22.67 16.27
CA HIS A 228 -9.66 22.14 14.94
C HIS A 228 -8.63 22.67 13.94
N VAL A 229 -8.36 21.87 12.95
CA VAL A 229 -7.50 22.24 11.82
C VAL A 229 -8.37 22.37 10.58
N VAL A 230 -8.14 23.44 9.83
CA VAL A 230 -8.77 23.64 8.52
C VAL A 230 -7.82 23.17 7.44
N LEU A 231 -8.23 22.15 6.69
CA LEU A 231 -7.47 21.61 5.57
C LEU A 231 -7.96 22.24 4.27
N ASP A 232 -7.00 22.59 3.42
CA ASP A 232 -7.28 23.01 2.05
C ASP A 232 -7.65 21.77 1.21
N GLY A 233 -8.94 21.59 0.96
CA GLY A 233 -9.44 20.44 0.19
C GLY A 233 -8.99 20.42 -1.27
N ASN A 234 -8.45 21.53 -1.81
CA ASN A 234 -7.92 21.56 -3.18
C ASN A 234 -6.55 20.85 -3.29
N LYS A 235 -5.89 20.57 -2.18
CA LYS A 235 -4.61 19.85 -2.16
C LYS A 235 -4.76 18.32 -2.14
N GLY A 236 -5.98 17.81 -2.12
CA GLY A 236 -6.30 16.40 -2.30
C GLY A 236 -6.00 15.49 -1.10
N LEU A 237 -4.95 15.75 -0.33
CA LEU A 237 -4.55 14.94 0.84
C LEU A 237 -4.18 15.83 2.01
N GLY A 238 -4.77 15.56 3.17
CA GLY A 238 -4.37 16.16 4.44
C GLY A 238 -3.99 15.09 5.46
N ILE A 239 -2.90 15.32 6.20
CA ILE A 239 -2.47 14.46 7.30
C ILE A 239 -2.48 15.28 8.58
N LEU A 240 -3.15 14.77 9.61
CA LEU A 240 -3.22 15.38 10.93
C LEU A 240 -2.68 14.43 11.99
N ALA A 241 -1.75 14.92 12.81
CA ALA A 241 -1.29 14.22 13.99
C ALA A 241 -2.26 14.46 15.16
N PHE A 242 -2.55 13.42 15.91
CA PHE A 242 -3.32 13.53 17.15
C PHE A 242 -2.46 14.20 18.22
N PRO A 243 -2.99 15.20 18.93
CA PRO A 243 -2.23 15.87 19.98
C PRO A 243 -1.93 14.97 21.19
N ASN A 244 -2.75 13.96 21.43
CA ASN A 244 -2.51 12.91 22.42
C ASN A 244 -3.31 11.65 22.08
N PRO A 245 -2.71 10.67 21.40
CA PRO A 245 -3.41 9.50 20.88
C PRO A 245 -4.06 8.64 21.99
N SER A 246 -3.56 8.69 23.21
CA SER A 246 -4.12 7.90 24.33
C SER A 246 -5.46 8.44 24.86
N LYS A 247 -5.88 9.62 24.42
CA LYS A 247 -7.10 10.28 24.89
C LYS A 247 -8.09 10.65 23.80
N THR A 248 -7.73 10.44 22.52
CA THR A 248 -8.60 10.81 21.40
C THR A 248 -9.62 9.71 21.14
N GLY A 249 -10.89 10.02 21.33
CA GLY A 249 -11.98 9.07 21.12
C GLY A 249 -12.81 9.31 19.87
N VAL A 250 -12.91 10.54 19.40
CA VAL A 250 -13.82 10.92 18.31
C VAL A 250 -13.23 12.02 17.44
N ILE A 251 -13.38 11.89 16.12
CA ILE A 251 -13.05 12.92 15.15
C ILE A 251 -14.32 13.36 14.46
N SER A 252 -14.53 14.67 14.35
CA SER A 252 -15.60 15.25 13.56
C SER A 252 -15.03 15.92 12.33
N VAL A 253 -15.60 15.62 11.17
CA VAL A 253 -15.25 16.23 9.89
C VAL A 253 -16.42 17.06 9.38
N ARG A 254 -16.15 18.30 9.05
CA ARG A 254 -17.16 19.22 8.49
C ARG A 254 -16.64 19.83 7.20
N ARG A 255 -17.48 19.87 6.19
CA ARG A 255 -17.28 20.64 4.98
C ARG A 255 -17.85 22.06 5.12
N ASN A 256 -17.09 23.07 4.72
CA ASN A 256 -17.45 24.48 4.89
C ASN A 256 -18.06 25.14 3.64
N ASP A 257 -18.17 24.42 2.54
CA ASP A 257 -18.80 24.91 1.31
C ASP A 257 -20.17 24.27 1.04
N ALA A 258 -20.89 24.75 0.03
CA ALA A 258 -22.25 24.33 -0.29
C ALA A 258 -22.34 22.98 -1.04
N GLY A 259 -21.24 22.31 -1.34
CA GLY A 259 -21.24 21.07 -2.11
C GLY A 259 -21.19 19.80 -1.23
N ASN A 260 -21.40 18.66 -1.84
CA ASN A 260 -21.15 17.35 -1.25
C ASN A 260 -19.84 16.79 -1.78
N ALA A 261 -19.02 16.19 -0.94
CA ALA A 261 -17.81 15.50 -1.36
C ALA A 261 -17.71 14.13 -0.70
N ALA A 262 -17.15 13.18 -1.41
CA ALA A 262 -16.65 11.96 -0.82
C ALA A 262 -15.29 12.26 -0.17
N VAL A 263 -15.17 11.95 1.10
CA VAL A 263 -13.92 12.07 1.86
C VAL A 263 -13.51 10.69 2.29
N GLY A 264 -12.44 10.18 1.70
CA GLY A 264 -11.76 8.99 2.20
C GLY A 264 -10.93 9.36 3.44
N TYR A 265 -10.92 8.52 4.44
CA TYR A 265 -10.08 8.70 5.61
C TYR A 265 -9.41 7.41 6.04
N VAL A 266 -8.26 7.57 6.68
CA VAL A 266 -7.54 6.49 7.34
C VAL A 266 -7.01 7.00 8.67
N VAL A 267 -7.21 6.22 9.71
CA VAL A 267 -6.67 6.44 11.05
C VAL A 267 -5.55 5.43 11.27
N TYR A 268 -4.33 5.85 11.58
CA TYR A 268 -3.17 4.97 11.79
C TYR A 268 -2.21 5.48 12.88
#